data_bec85cf1da57eb4c34639485f6fe5723
#
_entry.id   bec85cf1da57eb4c34639485f6fe5723
#
_cell.length_a   1.000
_cell.length_b   1.000
_cell.length_c   1.000
_cell.angle_alpha   90.00
_cell.angle_beta   90.00
_cell.angle_gamma   90.00
#
_symmetry.space_group_name_H-M   'P 1'
#
loop_
_entity.id
_entity.type
_entity.pdbx_description
1 polymer ?
#
loop_
_entity_poly.entity_id
_entity_poly.type
_entity_poly.pdbx_seq_one_letter_code
_entity_poly.pdbx_strand_id
1 'polypeptide(L)'
;MTIHNLGSKTTVLGLLRNDVVAATGTGSAIDLQGYEGDMAVLLDAEAGGAGITYAVKLTESDTSGGSYTDVSGGAFTTTSANTASLQKIYVNATSLKRFVKVSVTVAGGTGAGAVAVLGLASAKYG
;
A
#
# COMPACT_ATOMS: atom_id res chain seq x y z
N MET A 1 -9.30 17.83 -18.61
CA MET A 1 -8.74 16.78 -19.49
C MET A 1 -9.54 15.50 -19.37
N THR A 2 -9.85 14.88 -20.47
CA THR A 2 -10.55 13.61 -20.50
C THR A 2 -9.55 12.47 -20.67
N ILE A 3 -9.62 11.47 -19.82
CA ILE A 3 -8.76 10.29 -19.93
C ILE A 3 -9.60 9.17 -20.57
N HIS A 4 -9.21 8.78 -21.79
CA HIS A 4 -9.97 7.81 -22.55
C HIS A 4 -9.52 6.36 -22.37
N ASN A 5 -8.27 6.14 -22.04
CA ASN A 5 -7.69 4.78 -21.96
C ASN A 5 -7.01 4.54 -20.62
N LEU A 6 -7.73 4.84 -19.54
CA LEU A 6 -7.15 4.70 -18.19
C LEU A 6 -6.66 3.28 -17.94
N GLY A 7 -7.44 2.28 -18.37
CA GLY A 7 -7.07 0.88 -18.15
C GLY A 7 -5.80 0.45 -18.87
N SER A 8 -5.52 1.02 -20.05
CA SER A 8 -4.31 0.69 -20.81
C SER A 8 -3.08 1.49 -20.35
N LYS A 9 -3.31 2.59 -19.63
CA LYS A 9 -2.22 3.48 -19.17
C LYS A 9 -1.82 3.27 -17.72
N THR A 10 -2.58 2.48 -16.99
CA THR A 10 -2.30 2.18 -15.59
C THR A 10 -1.86 0.74 -15.42
N THR A 11 -0.88 0.56 -14.53
CA THR A 11 -0.42 -0.77 -14.10
C THR A 11 -0.83 -0.97 -12.65
N VAL A 12 -1.35 -2.14 -12.35
CA VAL A 12 -1.70 -2.52 -10.98
C VAL A 12 -0.49 -3.14 -10.30
N LEU A 13 -0.07 -2.56 -9.19
CA LEU A 13 1.04 -3.07 -8.38
C LEU A 13 0.47 -3.71 -7.13
N GLY A 14 0.81 -4.98 -6.90
CA GLY A 14 0.43 -5.69 -5.67
C GLY A 14 1.40 -5.38 -4.55
N LEU A 15 1.14 -4.33 -3.78
CA LEU A 15 2.02 -3.91 -2.68
C LEU A 15 1.88 -4.84 -1.47
N LEU A 16 0.65 -5.24 -1.17
CA LEU A 16 0.36 -6.31 -0.22
C LEU A 16 -0.83 -7.07 -0.81
N ARG A 17 -0.58 -8.28 -1.24
CA ARG A 17 -1.65 -9.08 -1.86
C ARG A 17 -2.56 -9.60 -0.77
N ASN A 18 -3.84 -9.72 -1.10
CA ASN A 18 -4.92 -10.12 -0.22
C ASN A 18 -4.53 -11.28 0.72
N ASP A 19 -3.89 -10.94 1.81
CA ASP A 19 -3.34 -11.88 2.77
C ASP A 19 -4.08 -11.78 4.10
N VAL A 20 -4.14 -12.90 4.80
CA VAL A 20 -4.66 -12.90 6.17
C VAL A 20 -3.54 -12.42 7.08
N VAL A 21 -3.70 -11.25 7.68
CA VAL A 21 -2.67 -10.63 8.50
C VAL A 21 -3.01 -10.83 9.97
N ALA A 22 -2.27 -11.71 10.61
CA ALA A 22 -2.44 -12.04 12.03
C ALA A 22 -1.36 -11.39 12.91
N ALA A 23 -0.31 -10.84 12.31
CA ALA A 23 0.81 -10.25 13.03
C ALA A 23 1.38 -9.07 12.24
N THR A 24 2.03 -8.16 12.96
CA THR A 24 2.76 -7.05 12.35
C THR A 24 3.81 -7.57 11.36
N GLY A 25 3.87 -6.95 10.19
CA GLY A 25 4.79 -7.38 9.15
C GLY A 25 4.87 -6.40 7.99
N THR A 26 5.59 -6.81 6.94
CA THR A 26 5.76 -5.99 5.74
C THR A 26 5.46 -6.81 4.49
N GLY A 27 5.03 -6.11 3.44
CA GLY A 27 4.89 -6.69 2.11
C GLY A 27 6.24 -6.83 1.41
N SER A 28 6.22 -7.29 0.18
CA SER A 28 7.41 -7.41 -0.66
C SER A 28 7.83 -6.06 -1.20
N ALA A 29 9.13 -5.91 -1.49
CA ALA A 29 9.66 -4.71 -2.13
C ALA A 29 9.15 -4.61 -3.56
N ILE A 30 8.66 -3.44 -3.94
CA ILE A 30 8.21 -3.13 -5.29
C ILE A 30 9.16 -2.09 -5.89
N ASP A 31 9.67 -2.38 -7.08
CA ASP A 31 10.56 -1.48 -7.81
C ASP A 31 9.73 -0.46 -8.60
N LEU A 32 9.91 0.82 -8.29
CA LEU A 32 9.19 1.91 -8.96
C LEU A 32 9.97 2.53 -10.12
N GLN A 33 11.12 1.98 -10.48
CA GLN A 33 11.99 2.59 -11.50
C GLN A 33 11.29 2.85 -12.84
N GLY A 34 10.35 2.01 -13.21
CA GLY A 34 9.62 2.12 -14.48
C GLY A 34 8.38 3.00 -14.44
N TYR A 35 8.12 3.69 -13.35
CA TYR A 35 6.88 4.44 -13.13
C TYR A 35 7.13 5.90 -12.81
N GLU A 36 6.15 6.74 -13.13
CA GLU A 36 6.25 8.17 -12.89
C GLU A 36 4.90 8.78 -12.57
N GLY A 37 4.93 9.98 -12.01
CA GLY A 37 3.73 10.77 -11.72
C GLY A 37 2.97 10.27 -10.51
N ASP A 38 1.74 10.75 -10.39
CA ASP A 38 0.87 10.40 -9.27
C ASP A 38 0.47 8.93 -9.33
N MET A 39 0.55 8.29 -8.18
CA MET A 39 0.14 6.91 -8.01
C MET A 39 -0.96 6.85 -6.97
N ALA A 40 -2.07 6.22 -7.30
CA ALA A 40 -3.14 5.95 -6.33
C ALA A 40 -2.81 4.65 -5.59
N VAL A 41 -2.89 4.68 -4.27
CA VAL A 41 -2.67 3.49 -3.45
C VAL A 41 -3.95 3.20 -2.69
N LEU A 42 -4.46 1.99 -2.86
CA LEU A 42 -5.74 1.55 -2.32
C LEU A 42 -5.52 0.56 -1.20
N LEU A 43 -6.19 0.77 -0.09
CA LEU A 43 -6.25 -0.18 1.03
C LEU A 43 -7.63 -0.81 1.06
N ASP A 44 -7.67 -2.12 1.08
CA ASP A 44 -8.89 -2.90 1.31
C ASP A 44 -8.64 -3.84 2.48
N ALA A 45 -9.22 -3.54 3.62
CA ALA A 45 -9.07 -4.33 4.83
C ALA A 45 -10.45 -4.79 5.30
N GLU A 46 -10.61 -6.10 5.48
CA GLU A 46 -11.83 -6.60 6.10
C GLU A 46 -11.75 -6.45 7.63
N ALA A 47 -12.89 -6.58 8.29
CA ALA A 47 -12.92 -6.56 9.74
C ALA A 47 -12.05 -7.68 10.31
N GLY A 48 -11.11 -7.33 11.18
CA GLY A 48 -10.29 -8.31 11.87
C GLY A 48 -11.05 -9.05 12.95
N GLY A 49 -10.37 -9.99 13.59
CA GLY A 49 -10.91 -10.65 14.78
C GLY A 49 -11.12 -9.63 15.92
N ALA A 50 -11.65 -10.10 17.04
CA ALA A 50 -12.12 -9.24 18.13
C ALA A 50 -11.11 -8.17 18.54
N GLY A 51 -11.45 -6.92 18.30
CA GLY A 51 -10.66 -5.76 18.70
C GLY A 51 -9.47 -5.40 17.83
N ILE A 52 -9.21 -6.14 16.77
CA ILE A 52 -8.02 -5.90 15.93
C ILE A 52 -8.16 -4.62 15.11
N THR A 53 -7.08 -3.84 15.09
CA THR A 53 -6.90 -2.68 14.21
C THR A 53 -5.64 -2.86 13.37
N TYR A 54 -5.65 -2.25 12.18
CA TYR A 54 -4.51 -2.25 11.27
C TYR A 54 -4.04 -0.83 11.02
N ALA A 55 -2.77 -0.59 11.28
CA ALA A 55 -2.09 0.65 10.88
C ALA A 55 -1.21 0.33 9.68
N VAL A 56 -1.56 0.85 8.52
CA VAL A 56 -0.94 0.53 7.24
C VAL A 56 -0.28 1.77 6.67
N LYS A 57 0.97 1.63 6.25
CA LYS A 57 1.72 2.74 5.66
C LYS A 57 2.69 2.24 4.61
N LEU A 58 3.12 3.17 3.75
CA LEU A 58 4.20 2.92 2.79
C LEU A 58 5.54 3.33 3.38
N THR A 59 6.56 2.54 3.07
CA THR A 59 7.95 2.86 3.37
C THR A 59 8.77 2.81 2.09
N GLU A 60 9.92 3.48 2.06
CA GLU A 60 10.75 3.58 0.86
C GLU A 60 12.23 3.37 1.16
N SER A 61 12.97 2.91 0.13
CA SER A 61 14.42 2.73 0.20
C SER A 61 15.03 2.82 -1.20
N ASP A 62 16.29 3.20 -1.28
CA ASP A 62 17.04 3.21 -2.54
C ASP A 62 17.46 1.80 -2.98
N THR A 63 17.46 0.85 -2.06
CA THR A 63 17.83 -0.55 -2.34
C THR A 63 16.76 -1.49 -1.80
N SER A 64 16.51 -2.60 -2.50
CA SER A 64 15.45 -3.54 -2.11
C SER A 64 15.70 -4.17 -0.75
N GLY A 65 16.95 -4.45 -0.41
CA GLY A 65 17.34 -5.04 0.87
C GLY A 65 17.83 -4.03 1.90
N GLY A 66 17.68 -2.73 1.64
CA GLY A 66 18.17 -1.68 2.52
C GLY A 66 17.24 -1.35 3.67
N SER A 67 17.56 -0.26 4.36
CA SER A 67 16.71 0.29 5.42
C SER A 67 15.59 1.12 4.81
N TYR A 68 14.38 0.85 5.22
CA TYR A 68 13.19 1.55 4.73
C TYR A 68 12.76 2.63 5.71
N THR A 69 12.37 3.79 5.17
CA THR A 69 11.86 4.92 5.94
C THR A 69 10.44 5.26 5.50
N ASP A 70 9.70 5.92 6.37
CA ASP A 70 8.30 6.25 6.08
C ASP A 70 8.20 7.23 4.91
N VAL A 71 7.22 6.99 4.03
CA VAL A 71 6.88 7.90 2.94
C VAL A 71 6.01 9.02 3.50
N SER A 72 6.38 10.26 3.22
CA SER A 72 5.55 11.41 3.60
C SER A 72 4.20 11.34 2.89
N GLY A 73 3.12 11.40 3.65
CA GLY A 73 1.76 11.25 3.09
C GLY A 73 1.40 9.82 2.70
N GLY A 74 2.24 8.84 3.05
CA GLY A 74 2.05 7.44 2.69
C GLY A 74 1.33 6.59 3.72
N ALA A 75 0.72 7.18 4.73
CA ALA A 75 0.00 6.44 5.77
C ALA A 75 -1.50 6.49 5.54
N PHE A 76 -2.15 5.34 5.69
CA PHE A 76 -3.61 5.27 5.75
C PHE A 76 -4.08 5.59 7.17
N THR A 77 -5.35 5.96 7.30
CA THR A 77 -5.98 6.06 8.62
C THR A 77 -6.05 4.67 9.24
N THR A 78 -5.64 4.54 10.50
CA THR A 78 -5.74 3.27 11.21
C THR A 78 -7.18 2.78 11.23
N THR A 79 -7.40 1.51 10.91
CA THR A 79 -8.74 0.94 10.86
C THR A 79 -9.37 0.90 12.26
N SER A 80 -10.69 0.97 12.31
CA SER A 80 -11.42 0.79 13.57
C SER A 80 -11.61 -0.70 13.87
N ALA A 81 -11.65 -1.04 15.14
CA ALA A 81 -11.88 -2.42 15.57
C ALA A 81 -13.20 -2.94 15.03
N ASN A 82 -13.21 -4.19 14.59
CA ASN A 82 -14.39 -4.91 14.08
C ASN A 82 -15.06 -4.22 12.88
N THR A 83 -14.32 -3.39 12.13
CA THR A 83 -14.88 -2.62 11.01
C THR A 83 -14.01 -2.79 9.78
N ALA A 84 -14.63 -3.15 8.66
CA ALA A 84 -13.94 -3.16 7.36
C ALA A 84 -13.60 -1.74 6.92
N SER A 85 -12.51 -1.58 6.17
CA SER A 85 -12.06 -0.27 5.71
C SER A 85 -11.62 -0.32 4.25
N LEU A 86 -12.03 0.68 3.50
CA LEU A 86 -11.60 0.89 2.12
C LEU A 86 -11.11 2.33 2.01
N GLN A 87 -9.83 2.50 1.73
CA GLN A 87 -9.19 3.81 1.71
C GLN A 87 -8.35 3.99 0.46
N LYS A 88 -8.09 5.25 0.15
CA LYS A 88 -7.25 5.63 -0.98
C LYS A 88 -6.35 6.79 -0.56
N ILE A 89 -5.08 6.70 -0.94
CA ILE A 89 -4.13 7.80 -0.81
C ILE A 89 -3.43 8.01 -2.15
N TYR A 90 -2.85 9.19 -2.33
CA TYR A 90 -2.05 9.49 -3.50
C TYR A 90 -0.62 9.76 -3.09
N VAL A 91 0.33 9.18 -3.82
CA VAL A 91 1.75 9.47 -3.66
C VAL A 91 2.33 9.71 -5.06
N ASN A 92 3.46 10.40 -5.12
CA ASN A 92 4.10 10.69 -6.40
C ASN A 92 5.27 9.73 -6.60
N ALA A 93 5.13 8.80 -7.55
CA ALA A 93 6.17 7.80 -7.83
C ALA A 93 7.50 8.44 -8.23
N THR A 94 7.47 9.61 -8.89
CA THR A 94 8.69 10.32 -9.28
C THR A 94 9.48 10.84 -8.07
N SER A 95 8.78 11.20 -6.99
CA SER A 95 9.40 11.73 -5.77
C SER A 95 9.83 10.63 -4.79
N LEU A 96 9.33 9.42 -4.96
CA LEU A 96 9.67 8.31 -4.08
C LEU A 96 11.04 7.74 -4.41
N LYS A 97 11.64 7.07 -3.43
CA LYS A 97 12.82 6.25 -3.68
C LYS A 97 12.45 5.06 -4.54
N ARG A 98 13.44 4.37 -5.06
CA ARG A 98 13.24 3.32 -6.05
C ARG A 98 12.34 2.18 -5.56
N PHE A 99 12.50 1.75 -4.32
CA PHE A 99 11.75 0.62 -3.78
C PHE A 99 10.78 1.06 -2.69
N VAL A 100 9.59 0.48 -2.70
CA VAL A 100 8.59 0.69 -1.65
C VAL A 100 8.13 -0.63 -1.07
N LYS A 101 7.80 -0.61 0.21
CA LYS A 101 7.15 -1.71 0.91
C LYS A 101 5.96 -1.19 1.71
N VAL A 102 4.97 -2.03 1.86
CA VAL A 102 3.86 -1.77 2.79
C VAL A 102 4.23 -2.31 4.16
N SER A 103 4.03 -1.51 5.19
CA SER A 103 4.18 -1.92 6.58
C SER A 103 2.81 -1.96 7.23
N VAL A 104 2.49 -3.08 7.87
CA VAL A 104 1.23 -3.27 8.60
C VAL A 104 1.53 -3.52 10.05
N THR A 105 0.97 -2.70 10.92
CA THR A 105 1.03 -2.90 12.38
C THR A 105 -0.32 -3.38 12.85
N VAL A 106 -0.34 -4.56 13.47
CA VAL A 106 -1.55 -5.19 14.00
C VAL A 106 -1.60 -4.94 15.50
N ALA A 107 -2.73 -4.45 15.99
CA ALA A 107 -2.89 -4.11 17.40
C ALA A 107 -4.31 -4.43 17.89
N GLY A 108 -4.47 -4.43 19.19
CA GLY A 108 -5.78 -4.40 19.86
C GLY A 108 -6.47 -5.72 20.11
N GLY A 109 -5.89 -6.86 19.70
CA GLY A 109 -6.57 -8.12 19.95
C GLY A 109 -5.95 -9.33 19.29
N THR A 110 -6.70 -10.42 19.25
CA THR A 110 -6.31 -11.66 18.58
C THR A 110 -7.27 -11.96 17.45
N GLY A 111 -6.80 -12.70 16.46
CA GLY A 111 -7.54 -13.03 15.27
C GLY A 111 -6.85 -12.48 14.03
N ALA A 112 -7.48 -12.63 12.91
CA ALA A 112 -6.91 -12.20 11.64
C ALA A 112 -7.99 -11.70 10.70
N GLY A 113 -7.61 -10.82 9.79
CA GLY A 113 -8.47 -10.34 8.73
C GLY A 113 -7.66 -10.20 7.45
N ALA A 114 -8.31 -10.22 6.31
CA ALA A 114 -7.66 -10.03 5.03
C ALA A 114 -7.38 -8.55 4.79
N VAL A 115 -6.15 -8.25 4.39
CA VAL A 115 -5.71 -6.90 4.06
C VAL A 115 -5.04 -6.93 2.70
N ALA A 116 -5.44 -6.03 1.81
CA ALA A 116 -4.81 -5.88 0.51
C ALA A 116 -4.44 -4.41 0.30
N VAL A 117 -3.26 -4.17 -0.28
CA VAL A 117 -2.82 -2.84 -0.68
C VAL A 117 -2.36 -2.91 -2.12
N LEU A 118 -3.00 -2.13 -2.97
CA LEU A 118 -2.73 -2.12 -4.41
C LEU A 118 -2.35 -0.72 -4.84
N GLY A 119 -1.41 -0.62 -5.76
CA GLY A 119 -1.05 0.64 -6.39
C GLY A 119 -1.53 0.69 -7.84
N LEU A 120 -1.99 1.84 -8.28
CA LEU A 120 -2.27 2.13 -9.68
C LEU A 120 -1.27 3.17 -10.15
N ALA A 121 -0.35 2.76 -11.01
CA ALA A 121 0.76 3.59 -11.45
C ALA A 121 0.80 3.72 -12.98
N SER A 122 1.39 4.80 -13.46
CA SER A 122 1.64 5.03 -14.89
C SER A 122 3.07 4.66 -15.23
N ALA A 123 3.25 3.82 -16.24
CA ALA A 123 4.57 3.46 -16.74
C ALA A 123 5.18 4.65 -17.49
N LYS A 124 6.51 4.85 -17.35
CA LYS A 124 7.25 5.90 -18.07
C LYS A 124 7.20 5.70 -19.58
N TYR A 125 7.24 4.47 -20.00
CA TYR A 125 7.32 4.08 -21.41
C TYR A 125 6.17 3.14 -21.76
N GLY A 126 4.98 3.57 -21.51
CA GLY A 126 3.77 2.77 -21.67
C GLY A 126 3.12 2.80 -23.02
#